data_d0df7711944132002886c714a4455785
#
_entry.id   d0df7711944132002886c714a4455785
#
_cell.length_a   1.000
_cell.length_b   1.000
_cell.length_c   1.000
_cell.angle_alpha   90.00
_cell.angle_beta   90.00
_cell.angle_gamma   90.00
#
_symmetry.space_group_name_H-M   'P 1'
#
loop_
_entity.id
_entity.type
_entity.pdbx_description
1 polymer ?
#
loop_
_entity_poly.entity_id
_entity_poly.type
_entity_poly.pdbx_seq_one_letter_code
_entity_poly.pdbx_strand_id
1 'polypeptide(L)'
;FNFPEQTTTFLCPQIGPMTGWERTKPSYEEEYTPDAPMAKKSQFGVGYTFPCLFKVGNDGWALVSETGVSSAYPGSRLSDYDAAKGYTVAFPQKGENNGFGSEFAGIALPGETPWRTITVGTTLAPIVETTIPYDVVEPLYEPTQQYKPSRYTWSWLIWQDESINYDDQVKMIDVAAAQGYEAILVDNWWDQRIGRDKIEKLAQYAKSKQVSLMLWYNSNGFENDAPQTPRQIMNNSIARKKEMAWMKKIGVVGI
;
A
#
# COMPACT_ATOMS: atom_id res chain seq x y z
N PHE A 1 -10.52 -20.36 -9.29
CA PHE A 1 -10.61 -19.60 -10.54
C PHE A 1 -9.95 -20.40 -11.65
N ASN A 2 -10.70 -20.68 -12.71
CA ASN A 2 -10.22 -21.40 -13.88
C ASN A 2 -10.30 -20.47 -15.09
N PHE A 3 -9.26 -20.51 -15.90
CA PHE A 3 -9.15 -19.72 -17.11
C PHE A 3 -8.82 -20.63 -18.30
N PRO A 4 -9.16 -20.24 -19.55
CA PRO A 4 -8.71 -20.93 -20.75
C PRO A 4 -7.19 -21.10 -20.82
N GLU A 5 -6.71 -22.15 -21.47
CA GLU A 5 -5.27 -22.49 -21.51
C GLU A 5 -4.38 -21.39 -22.08
N GLN A 6 -4.88 -20.61 -23.05
CA GLN A 6 -4.16 -19.50 -23.68
C GLN A 6 -4.06 -18.24 -22.81
N THR A 7 -4.50 -18.28 -21.55
CA THR A 7 -4.45 -17.15 -20.65
C THR A 7 -3.02 -16.87 -20.18
N THR A 8 -2.64 -15.60 -20.19
CA THR A 8 -1.39 -15.13 -19.60
C THR A 8 -1.67 -14.24 -18.37
N THR A 9 -0.66 -14.01 -17.57
CA THR A 9 -0.81 -13.42 -16.25
C THR A 9 0.14 -12.24 -16.02
N PHE A 10 -0.33 -11.32 -15.16
CA PHE A 10 0.42 -10.16 -14.65
C PHE A 10 0.25 -10.17 -13.13
N LEU A 11 0.98 -11.04 -12.44
CA LEU A 11 0.80 -11.36 -11.04
C LEU A 11 2.02 -10.97 -10.22
N CYS A 12 1.80 -10.17 -9.16
CA CYS A 12 2.85 -9.82 -8.21
C CYS A 12 3.02 -10.96 -7.19
N PRO A 13 4.22 -11.57 -7.06
CA PRO A 13 4.42 -12.66 -6.13
C PRO A 13 4.31 -12.20 -4.68
N GLN A 14 3.66 -13.01 -3.86
CA GLN A 14 3.66 -12.83 -2.41
C GLN A 14 5.04 -13.16 -1.85
N ILE A 15 5.53 -12.33 -0.94
CA ILE A 15 6.77 -12.58 -0.23
C ILE A 15 6.67 -13.83 0.66
N GLY A 16 7.77 -14.56 0.81
CA GLY A 16 7.82 -15.78 1.61
C GLY A 16 7.63 -15.52 3.11
N PRO A 17 7.19 -16.51 3.88
CA PRO A 17 7.05 -16.39 5.33
C PRO A 17 8.40 -16.20 6.03
N MET A 18 8.37 -15.59 7.22
CA MET A 18 9.55 -15.32 8.06
C MET A 18 10.63 -14.46 7.39
N THR A 19 10.23 -13.69 6.41
CA THR A 19 11.08 -12.76 5.71
C THR A 19 10.75 -11.35 6.17
N GLY A 20 11.61 -10.76 6.99
CA GLY A 20 11.48 -9.37 7.38
C GLY A 20 12.16 -8.45 6.36
N TRP A 21 12.01 -7.17 6.56
CA TRP A 21 12.57 -6.13 5.70
C TRP A 21 14.06 -6.33 5.41
N GLU A 22 14.85 -6.59 6.44
CA GLU A 22 16.29 -6.78 6.27
C GLU A 22 16.66 -8.07 5.53
N ARG A 23 15.82 -9.09 5.63
CA ARG A 23 16.05 -10.42 5.06
C ARG A 23 15.57 -10.55 3.64
N THR A 24 14.50 -9.85 3.29
CA THR A 24 13.89 -9.98 1.96
C THR A 24 14.33 -8.93 0.97
N LYS A 25 14.76 -7.80 1.46
CA LYS A 25 15.15 -6.71 0.55
C LYS A 25 14.37 -6.74 -0.77
N PRO A 26 13.38 -6.68 -0.78
CA PRO A 26 12.40 -5.70 -0.62
C PRO A 26 11.20 -6.21 0.06
N SER A 27 10.46 -5.28 0.42
CA SER A 27 9.14 -5.43 0.89
C SER A 27 8.22 -6.00 -0.18
N TYR A 28 7.33 -5.21 -0.67
CA TYR A 28 6.20 -5.62 -1.51
C TYR A 28 6.32 -5.15 -2.97
N GLU A 29 7.46 -4.63 -3.35
CA GLU A 29 7.77 -4.14 -4.69
C GLU A 29 8.47 -5.23 -5.52
N GLU A 30 7.88 -6.43 -5.51
CA GLU A 30 8.44 -7.55 -6.24
C GLU A 30 8.17 -7.40 -7.75
N GLU A 31 9.19 -7.69 -8.52
CA GLU A 31 9.06 -7.68 -9.97
C GLU A 31 8.16 -8.83 -10.44
N TYR A 32 7.15 -8.52 -11.21
CA TYR A 32 6.31 -9.52 -11.86
C TYR A 32 6.75 -9.75 -13.32
N THR A 33 6.49 -10.95 -13.84
CA THR A 33 6.74 -11.26 -15.24
C THR A 33 5.48 -10.97 -16.05
N PRO A 34 5.51 -9.99 -16.97
CA PRO A 34 4.36 -9.73 -17.83
C PRO A 34 4.12 -10.89 -18.81
N ASP A 35 2.85 -11.12 -19.17
CA ASP A 35 2.44 -12.18 -20.08
C ASP A 35 2.98 -13.58 -19.71
N ALA A 36 3.13 -13.85 -18.41
CA ALA A 36 3.61 -15.14 -17.96
C ALA A 36 2.55 -16.24 -18.16
N PRO A 37 2.94 -17.49 -18.51
CA PRO A 37 1.99 -18.59 -18.57
C PRO A 37 1.42 -18.89 -17.18
N MET A 38 0.16 -19.32 -17.10
CA MET A 38 -0.48 -19.66 -15.81
C MET A 38 0.31 -20.68 -14.98
N ALA A 39 0.96 -21.64 -15.63
CA ALA A 39 1.76 -22.66 -14.94
C ALA A 39 3.04 -22.14 -14.29
N LYS A 40 3.43 -20.88 -14.55
CA LYS A 40 4.59 -20.29 -13.88
C LYS A 40 4.31 -20.23 -12.38
N LYS A 41 5.25 -20.73 -11.60
CA LYS A 41 5.18 -20.69 -10.13
C LYS A 41 5.59 -19.32 -9.62
N SER A 42 5.00 -18.91 -8.52
CA SER A 42 5.41 -17.70 -7.80
C SER A 42 6.84 -17.82 -7.27
N GLN A 43 7.53 -16.70 -7.17
CA GLN A 43 8.95 -16.66 -6.81
C GLN A 43 9.27 -17.37 -5.48
N PHE A 44 8.37 -17.23 -4.50
CA PHE A 44 8.56 -17.81 -3.17
C PHE A 44 7.69 -19.05 -2.90
N GLY A 45 6.92 -19.51 -3.89
CA GLY A 45 6.08 -20.70 -3.77
C GLY A 45 4.85 -20.53 -2.88
N VAL A 46 4.48 -19.29 -2.55
CA VAL A 46 3.36 -18.98 -1.65
C VAL A 46 2.21 -18.23 -2.33
N GLY A 47 2.27 -18.08 -3.65
CA GLY A 47 1.23 -17.46 -4.45
C GLY A 47 1.44 -15.97 -4.73
N TYR A 48 0.35 -15.25 -4.98
CA TYR A 48 0.36 -13.90 -5.54
C TYR A 48 -0.56 -12.97 -4.76
N THR A 49 -0.14 -11.72 -4.56
CA THR A 49 -0.94 -10.70 -3.89
C THR A 49 -2.07 -10.21 -4.78
N PHE A 50 -3.23 -9.90 -4.19
CA PHE A 50 -4.28 -9.17 -4.88
C PHE A 50 -3.91 -7.67 -5.09
N PRO A 51 -4.36 -7.05 -6.20
CA PRO A 51 -5.18 -7.60 -7.29
C PRO A 51 -4.37 -8.45 -8.28
N CYS A 52 -5.03 -9.42 -8.92
CA CYS A 52 -4.43 -10.35 -9.87
C CYS A 52 -5.03 -10.15 -11.27
N LEU A 53 -4.20 -9.76 -12.24
CA LEU A 53 -4.64 -9.47 -13.61
C LEU A 53 -4.30 -10.62 -14.55
N PHE A 54 -5.29 -10.98 -15.39
CA PHE A 54 -5.22 -12.03 -16.41
C PHE A 54 -5.59 -11.47 -17.77
N LYS A 55 -4.84 -11.86 -18.80
CA LYS A 55 -5.18 -11.64 -20.20
C LYS A 55 -5.67 -12.96 -20.77
N VAL A 56 -6.95 -13.01 -21.10
CA VAL A 56 -7.62 -14.23 -21.58
C VAL A 56 -7.49 -14.33 -23.09
N GLY A 57 -6.37 -14.85 -23.56
CA GLY A 57 -6.05 -14.93 -24.99
C GLY A 57 -6.22 -13.59 -25.71
N ASN A 58 -7.00 -13.60 -26.78
CA ASN A 58 -7.39 -12.38 -27.53
C ASN A 58 -8.78 -11.86 -27.12
N ASP A 59 -9.46 -12.54 -26.19
CA ASP A 59 -10.88 -12.29 -25.90
C ASP A 59 -11.09 -11.19 -24.85
N GLY A 60 -10.09 -10.93 -24.02
CA GLY A 60 -10.18 -9.86 -23.04
C GLY A 60 -9.32 -10.02 -21.80
N TRP A 61 -9.74 -9.34 -20.75
CA TRP A 61 -9.03 -9.21 -19.48
C TRP A 61 -9.93 -9.57 -18.31
N ALA A 62 -9.34 -10.11 -17.26
CA ALA A 62 -10.02 -10.36 -16.01
C ALA A 62 -9.13 -9.92 -14.84
N LEU A 63 -9.69 -9.13 -13.92
CA LEU A 63 -9.04 -8.75 -12.66
C LEU A 63 -9.73 -9.46 -11.52
N VAL A 64 -8.99 -10.26 -10.77
CA VAL A 64 -9.45 -10.88 -9.53
C VAL A 64 -8.90 -10.10 -8.35
N SER A 65 -9.76 -9.69 -7.44
CA SER A 65 -9.38 -8.90 -6.28
C SER A 65 -10.23 -9.22 -5.06
N GLU A 66 -9.94 -8.54 -3.95
CA GLU A 66 -10.66 -8.65 -2.69
C GLU A 66 -10.94 -7.25 -2.16
N THR A 67 -12.08 -7.05 -1.51
CA THR A 67 -12.45 -5.80 -0.84
C THR A 67 -13.30 -6.07 0.40
N GLY A 68 -13.42 -5.08 1.30
CA GLY A 68 -14.15 -5.23 2.56
C GLY A 68 -13.39 -6.03 3.61
N VAL A 69 -12.06 -6.04 3.53
CA VAL A 69 -11.21 -6.72 4.52
C VAL A 69 -11.20 -5.95 5.83
N SER A 70 -11.54 -6.60 6.92
CA SER A 70 -11.44 -6.05 8.28
C SER A 70 -10.19 -6.54 9.00
N SER A 71 -9.85 -5.91 10.12
CA SER A 71 -8.72 -6.35 10.97
C SER A 71 -8.92 -7.73 11.62
N ALA A 72 -10.13 -8.27 11.60
CA ALA A 72 -10.43 -9.62 12.08
C ALA A 72 -10.19 -10.71 11.04
N TYR A 73 -9.90 -10.34 9.80
CA TYR A 73 -9.68 -11.27 8.70
C TYR A 73 -8.20 -11.31 8.32
N PRO A 74 -7.60 -12.50 8.17
CA PRO A 74 -6.21 -12.60 7.75
C PRO A 74 -6.08 -12.17 6.28
N GLY A 75 -4.94 -11.60 5.90
CA GLY A 75 -4.65 -11.29 4.51
C GLY A 75 -4.76 -12.53 3.64
N SER A 76 -5.57 -12.49 2.59
CA SER A 76 -5.65 -13.55 1.60
C SER A 76 -4.92 -13.18 0.32
N ARG A 77 -4.64 -14.18 -0.50
CA ARG A 77 -3.93 -14.06 -1.76
C ARG A 77 -4.39 -15.11 -2.75
N LEU A 78 -3.91 -15.05 -3.97
CA LEU A 78 -4.13 -16.09 -4.96
C LEU A 78 -3.03 -17.17 -4.83
N SER A 79 -3.41 -18.44 -4.87
CA SER A 79 -2.45 -19.56 -4.87
C SER A 79 -1.61 -19.58 -6.14
N ASP A 80 -0.57 -20.41 -6.18
CA ASP A 80 -0.02 -20.89 -7.44
C ASP A 80 -1.07 -21.67 -8.23
N TYR A 81 -0.94 -21.70 -9.56
CA TYR A 81 -1.82 -22.49 -10.42
C TYR A 81 -1.63 -23.99 -10.19
N ASP A 82 -2.73 -24.69 -10.08
CA ASP A 82 -2.82 -26.14 -10.01
C ASP A 82 -3.66 -26.63 -11.20
N ALA A 83 -3.17 -27.62 -11.95
CA ALA A 83 -3.84 -28.08 -13.16
C ALA A 83 -5.22 -28.71 -12.91
N ALA A 84 -5.46 -29.24 -11.71
CA ALA A 84 -6.72 -29.86 -11.32
C ALA A 84 -7.69 -28.88 -10.65
N LYS A 85 -7.19 -27.85 -9.98
CA LYS A 85 -7.98 -26.92 -9.14
C LYS A 85 -8.06 -25.51 -9.67
N GLY A 86 -7.17 -25.14 -10.61
CA GLY A 86 -6.98 -23.75 -11.03
C GLY A 86 -6.25 -22.92 -9.96
N TYR A 87 -6.52 -21.64 -9.95
CA TYR A 87 -6.12 -20.76 -8.84
C TYR A 87 -7.17 -20.83 -7.72
N THR A 88 -6.71 -20.83 -6.48
CA THR A 88 -7.56 -20.81 -5.29
C THR A 88 -7.20 -19.64 -4.40
N VAL A 89 -8.13 -19.22 -3.56
CA VAL A 89 -7.81 -18.27 -2.49
C VAL A 89 -6.93 -18.99 -1.46
N ALA A 90 -5.76 -18.43 -1.20
CA ALA A 90 -4.82 -18.91 -0.19
C ALA A 90 -4.78 -17.97 1.00
N PHE A 91 -4.49 -18.51 2.15
CA PHE A 91 -4.41 -17.81 3.44
C PHE A 91 -2.97 -17.77 3.94
N PRO A 92 -2.68 -16.97 4.99
CA PRO A 92 -1.36 -16.90 5.57
C PRO A 92 -0.82 -18.28 5.97
N GLN A 93 0.47 -18.46 5.80
CA GLN A 93 1.17 -19.67 6.25
C GLN A 93 1.76 -19.45 7.64
N LYS A 94 1.99 -20.53 8.34
CA LYS A 94 2.68 -20.48 9.63
C LYS A 94 4.02 -19.74 9.52
N GLY A 95 4.22 -18.78 10.39
CA GLY A 95 5.43 -17.98 10.45
C GLY A 95 5.42 -16.69 9.61
N GLU A 96 4.37 -16.43 8.85
CA GLU A 96 4.21 -15.12 8.21
C GLU A 96 4.16 -14.00 9.23
N ASN A 97 4.50 -12.77 8.80
CA ASN A 97 4.59 -11.59 9.66
C ASN A 97 5.45 -11.85 10.92
N ASN A 98 6.60 -12.48 10.73
CA ASN A 98 7.53 -12.88 11.80
C ASN A 98 6.89 -13.74 12.91
N GLY A 99 5.82 -14.46 12.59
CA GLY A 99 5.09 -15.31 13.53
C GLY A 99 4.05 -14.59 14.39
N PHE A 100 3.81 -13.31 14.13
CA PHE A 100 2.76 -12.55 14.79
C PHE A 100 1.43 -12.63 14.04
N GLY A 101 0.33 -12.61 14.78
CA GLY A 101 -1.01 -12.68 14.20
C GLY A 101 -1.56 -14.10 14.11
N SER A 102 -2.54 -14.30 13.27
CA SER A 102 -3.25 -15.57 13.10
C SER A 102 -3.31 -15.96 11.63
N GLU A 103 -3.19 -17.26 11.37
CA GLU A 103 -3.45 -17.86 10.06
C GLU A 103 -4.96 -17.96 9.77
N PHE A 104 -5.79 -17.78 10.78
CA PHE A 104 -7.24 -17.96 10.73
C PHE A 104 -7.99 -16.65 10.91
N ALA A 105 -9.14 -16.55 10.26
CA ALA A 105 -10.05 -15.42 10.45
C ALA A 105 -10.62 -15.41 11.88
N GLY A 106 -10.56 -14.25 12.54
CA GLY A 106 -11.16 -14.01 13.84
C GLY A 106 -12.64 -13.57 13.74
N ILE A 107 -13.40 -14.17 12.81
CA ILE A 107 -14.79 -13.81 12.55
C ILE A 107 -15.71 -14.66 13.41
N ALA A 108 -16.58 -14.02 14.19
CA ALA A 108 -17.64 -14.69 14.91
C ALA A 108 -18.73 -15.19 13.95
N LEU A 109 -19.31 -16.35 14.24
CA LEU A 109 -20.40 -16.90 13.42
C LEU A 109 -21.78 -16.64 14.08
N PRO A 110 -22.79 -16.25 13.29
CA PRO A 110 -22.78 -15.99 11.87
C PRO A 110 -21.97 -14.74 11.51
N GLY A 111 -21.27 -14.77 10.36
CA GLY A 111 -20.41 -13.68 9.92
C GLY A 111 -20.18 -13.72 8.40
N GLU A 112 -19.58 -12.65 7.88
CA GLU A 112 -19.32 -12.48 6.46
C GLU A 112 -17.83 -12.50 6.19
N THR A 113 -17.43 -13.03 5.04
CA THR A 113 -16.07 -12.95 4.51
C THR A 113 -15.93 -11.68 3.67
N PRO A 114 -14.71 -11.22 3.40
CA PRO A 114 -14.49 -10.19 2.39
C PRO A 114 -15.09 -10.57 1.03
N TRP A 115 -15.45 -9.57 0.25
CA TRP A 115 -15.88 -9.77 -1.12
C TRP A 115 -14.70 -10.22 -1.99
N ARG A 116 -14.93 -11.23 -2.85
CA ARG A 116 -14.04 -11.54 -3.97
C ARG A 116 -14.66 -10.99 -5.22
N THR A 117 -13.93 -10.13 -5.89
CA THR A 117 -14.42 -9.39 -7.05
C THR A 117 -13.75 -9.91 -8.31
N ILE A 118 -14.53 -9.97 -9.40
CA ILE A 118 -14.01 -10.28 -10.73
C ILE A 118 -14.50 -9.17 -11.66
N THR A 119 -13.57 -8.37 -12.15
CA THR A 119 -13.84 -7.36 -13.17
C THR A 119 -13.38 -7.89 -14.51
N VAL A 120 -14.24 -7.82 -15.53
CA VAL A 120 -13.93 -8.32 -16.87
C VAL A 120 -14.12 -7.25 -17.92
N GLY A 121 -13.34 -7.33 -18.99
CA GLY A 121 -13.44 -6.40 -20.12
C GLY A 121 -12.75 -6.92 -21.36
N THR A 122 -13.23 -6.53 -22.53
CA THR A 122 -12.54 -6.79 -23.82
C THR A 122 -11.30 -5.92 -23.99
N THR A 123 -11.17 -4.88 -23.18
CA THR A 123 -10.01 -3.97 -23.10
C THR A 123 -9.64 -3.78 -21.63
N LEU A 124 -8.53 -3.07 -21.37
CA LEU A 124 -8.13 -2.68 -20.00
C LEU A 124 -8.98 -1.55 -19.42
N ALA A 125 -9.74 -0.81 -20.21
CA ALA A 125 -10.51 0.33 -19.71
C ALA A 125 -11.47 -0.04 -18.56
N PRO A 126 -12.34 -1.08 -18.67
CA PRO A 126 -13.19 -1.49 -17.55
C PRO A 126 -12.42 -1.95 -16.31
N ILE A 127 -11.18 -2.45 -16.49
CA ILE A 127 -10.32 -2.86 -15.37
C ILE A 127 -9.81 -1.63 -14.60
N VAL A 128 -9.37 -0.59 -15.32
CA VAL A 128 -8.84 0.63 -14.74
C VAL A 128 -9.95 1.50 -14.13
N GLU A 129 -11.12 1.50 -14.75
CA GLU A 129 -12.26 2.35 -14.36
C GLU A 129 -13.20 1.67 -13.35
N THR A 130 -12.89 0.43 -12.90
CA THR A 130 -13.80 -0.32 -12.02
C THR A 130 -14.05 0.42 -10.69
N THR A 131 -15.30 0.51 -10.31
CA THR A 131 -15.75 1.06 -9.02
C THR A 131 -16.24 -0.03 -8.05
N ILE A 132 -16.24 -1.29 -8.49
CA ILE A 132 -16.75 -2.42 -7.70
C ILE A 132 -16.28 -2.43 -6.24
N PRO A 133 -14.99 -2.14 -5.91
CA PRO A 133 -14.55 -2.13 -4.52
C PRO A 133 -15.28 -1.11 -3.64
N TYR A 134 -15.79 -0.05 -4.25
CA TYR A 134 -16.53 1.02 -3.55
C TYR A 134 -18.05 0.79 -3.60
N ASP A 135 -18.52 0.06 -4.60
CA ASP A 135 -19.96 -0.18 -4.80
C ASP A 135 -20.51 -1.23 -3.83
N VAL A 136 -19.67 -2.17 -3.39
CA VAL A 136 -20.08 -3.31 -2.55
C VAL A 136 -19.70 -3.16 -1.07
N VAL A 137 -18.97 -2.09 -0.71
CA VAL A 137 -18.55 -1.82 0.67
C VAL A 137 -18.89 -0.39 1.03
N GLU A 138 -19.67 -0.25 2.08
CA GLU A 138 -20.00 1.07 2.62
C GLU A 138 -18.74 1.77 3.15
N PRO A 139 -18.59 3.09 2.90
CA PRO A 139 -17.47 3.84 3.42
C PRO A 139 -17.49 3.86 4.95
N LEU A 140 -16.36 3.59 5.59
CA LEU A 140 -16.24 3.66 7.04
C LEU A 140 -16.38 5.08 7.58
N TYR A 141 -16.07 6.08 6.77
CA TYR A 141 -16.09 7.50 7.14
C TYR A 141 -16.52 8.35 5.96
N GLU A 142 -17.38 9.32 6.23
CA GLU A 142 -17.67 10.37 5.27
C GLU A 142 -16.59 11.46 5.36
N PRO A 143 -15.99 11.88 4.24
CA PRO A 143 -15.00 12.94 4.24
C PRO A 143 -15.68 14.28 4.57
N THR A 144 -15.11 15.03 5.50
CA THR A 144 -15.62 16.35 5.89
C THR A 144 -15.19 17.47 4.93
N GLN A 145 -14.34 17.16 3.98
CA GLN A 145 -13.86 18.08 2.95
C GLN A 145 -13.55 17.31 1.66
N GLN A 146 -13.61 18.00 0.54
CA GLN A 146 -13.16 17.43 -0.73
C GLN A 146 -11.65 17.48 -0.83
N TYR A 147 -11.06 16.35 -1.12
CA TYR A 147 -9.64 16.23 -1.45
C TYR A 147 -9.46 16.36 -2.96
N LYS A 148 -8.39 17.05 -3.35
CA LYS A 148 -8.03 17.18 -4.77
C LYS A 148 -6.72 16.45 -5.01
N PRO A 149 -6.56 15.75 -6.14
CA PRO A 149 -5.26 15.26 -6.57
C PRO A 149 -4.25 16.42 -6.59
N SER A 150 -3.06 16.18 -6.09
CA SER A 150 -2.01 17.19 -6.03
C SER A 150 -0.68 16.64 -6.51
N ARG A 151 0.15 17.54 -7.04
CA ARG A 151 1.54 17.24 -7.38
C ARG A 151 2.41 17.61 -6.20
N TYR A 152 3.44 16.83 -5.97
CA TYR A 152 4.36 17.13 -4.87
C TYR A 152 5.81 16.84 -5.25
N THR A 153 6.73 17.50 -4.58
CA THR A 153 8.15 17.17 -4.62
C THR A 153 8.48 16.18 -3.52
N TRP A 154 9.44 15.32 -3.78
CA TRP A 154 9.90 14.29 -2.87
C TRP A 154 11.41 14.12 -3.01
N SER A 155 12.16 14.56 -2.02
CA SER A 155 13.63 14.59 -2.08
C SER A 155 14.26 13.21 -2.18
N TRP A 156 13.62 12.21 -1.60
CA TRP A 156 14.12 10.83 -1.59
C TRP A 156 14.29 10.26 -3.02
N LEU A 157 13.43 10.60 -3.95
CA LEU A 157 13.56 10.16 -5.35
C LEU A 157 14.88 10.60 -6.00
N ILE A 158 15.47 11.69 -5.53
CA ILE A 158 16.67 12.28 -6.13
C ILE A 158 17.92 11.95 -5.30
N TRP A 159 17.82 12.08 -3.98
CA TRP A 159 18.97 12.06 -3.07
C TRP A 159 18.86 11.00 -1.97
N GLN A 160 17.84 10.15 -1.99
CA GLN A 160 17.60 9.07 -1.03
C GLN A 160 17.57 9.59 0.43
N ASP A 161 17.84 8.71 1.40
CA ASP A 161 17.74 9.00 2.83
C ASP A 161 18.60 10.18 3.32
N GLU A 162 19.70 10.49 2.65
CA GLU A 162 20.57 11.60 3.03
C GLU A 162 19.90 12.97 2.87
N SER A 163 18.89 13.04 2.03
CA SER A 163 18.09 14.25 1.83
C SER A 163 17.10 14.54 2.96
N ILE A 164 16.92 13.62 3.91
CA ILE A 164 15.99 13.81 5.02
C ILE A 164 16.66 14.67 6.08
N ASN A 165 16.85 15.92 5.75
CA ASN A 165 17.40 16.98 6.59
C ASN A 165 16.65 18.29 6.33
N TYR A 166 16.74 19.23 7.27
CA TYR A 166 15.99 20.49 7.22
C TYR A 166 16.25 21.31 5.95
N ASP A 167 17.53 21.48 5.59
CA ASP A 167 17.94 22.38 4.51
C ASP A 167 17.52 21.86 3.13
N ASP A 168 17.60 20.57 2.91
CA ASP A 168 17.14 19.97 1.66
C ASP A 168 15.61 20.01 1.54
N GLN A 169 14.88 19.89 2.65
CA GLN A 169 13.43 20.06 2.62
C GLN A 169 13.04 21.51 2.31
N VAL A 170 13.77 22.51 2.80
CA VAL A 170 13.57 23.91 2.41
C VAL A 170 13.75 24.08 0.89
N LYS A 171 14.80 23.50 0.30
CA LYS A 171 14.99 23.52 -1.17
C LYS A 171 13.82 22.89 -1.92
N MET A 172 13.30 21.75 -1.42
CA MET A 172 12.16 21.10 -2.04
C MET A 172 10.87 21.91 -1.97
N ILE A 173 10.66 22.65 -0.86
CA ILE A 173 9.56 23.61 -0.76
C ILE A 173 9.72 24.72 -1.81
N ASP A 174 10.91 25.27 -1.97
CA ASP A 174 11.17 26.32 -2.96
C ASP A 174 10.98 25.80 -4.40
N VAL A 175 11.42 24.58 -4.68
CA VAL A 175 11.18 23.94 -5.98
C VAL A 175 9.67 23.73 -6.23
N ALA A 176 8.94 23.22 -5.24
CA ALA A 176 7.49 23.03 -5.34
C ALA A 176 6.79 24.37 -5.65
N ALA A 177 7.11 25.41 -4.90
CA ALA A 177 6.57 26.75 -5.09
C ALA A 177 6.89 27.32 -6.49
N ALA A 178 8.14 27.18 -6.95
CA ALA A 178 8.57 27.67 -8.26
C ALA A 178 7.90 26.93 -9.43
N GLN A 179 7.61 25.64 -9.26
CA GLN A 179 6.95 24.81 -10.27
C GLN A 179 5.40 24.83 -10.16
N GLY A 180 4.85 25.53 -9.18
CA GLY A 180 3.41 25.55 -8.93
C GLY A 180 2.88 24.19 -8.48
N TYR A 181 3.67 23.41 -7.75
CA TYR A 181 3.22 22.17 -7.12
C TYR A 181 2.55 22.47 -5.78
N GLU A 182 1.57 21.66 -5.45
CA GLU A 182 0.69 21.91 -4.32
C GLU A 182 1.29 21.48 -2.99
N ALA A 183 2.26 20.53 -2.99
CA ALA A 183 2.78 19.94 -1.77
C ALA A 183 4.25 19.49 -1.86
N ILE A 184 4.81 19.16 -0.70
CA ILE A 184 6.00 18.32 -0.57
C ILE A 184 5.71 17.12 0.34
N LEU A 185 6.41 16.01 0.12
CA LEU A 185 6.48 14.88 1.03
C LEU A 185 7.85 14.83 1.70
N VAL A 186 7.86 14.89 3.04
CA VAL A 186 9.05 14.59 3.84
C VAL A 186 9.00 13.11 4.21
N ASP A 187 9.99 12.37 3.75
CA ASP A 187 10.05 10.92 3.84
C ASP A 187 10.47 10.42 5.22
N ASN A 188 10.63 9.12 5.37
CA ASN A 188 10.99 8.40 6.59
C ASN A 188 12.18 9.03 7.34
N TRP A 189 12.39 8.65 8.58
CA TRP A 189 13.45 9.17 9.46
C TRP A 189 13.35 10.66 9.82
N TRP A 190 12.34 11.39 9.38
CA TRP A 190 12.22 12.82 9.68
C TRP A 190 12.15 13.11 11.18
N ASP A 191 11.59 12.20 11.97
CA ASP A 191 11.49 12.32 13.42
C ASP A 191 12.86 12.30 14.12
N GLN A 192 13.80 11.54 13.59
CA GLN A 192 15.15 11.40 14.12
C GLN A 192 16.13 12.41 13.53
N ARG A 193 16.05 12.65 12.22
CA ARG A 193 17.02 13.49 11.48
C ARG A 193 16.66 14.98 11.48
N ILE A 194 15.37 15.31 11.48
CA ILE A 194 14.88 16.69 11.47
C ILE A 194 14.33 17.08 12.85
N GLY A 195 13.46 16.23 13.39
CA GLY A 195 12.77 16.44 14.66
C GLY A 195 11.55 17.36 14.57
N ARG A 196 10.66 17.22 15.55
CA ARG A 196 9.34 17.87 15.54
C ARG A 196 9.39 19.39 15.46
N ASP A 197 10.26 20.01 16.23
CA ASP A 197 10.37 21.49 16.26
C ASP A 197 10.77 22.06 14.90
N LYS A 198 11.63 21.36 14.17
CA LYS A 198 12.02 21.78 12.83
C LYS A 198 10.94 21.45 11.80
N ILE A 199 10.19 20.35 11.96
CA ILE A 199 9.03 20.05 11.13
C ILE A 199 7.95 21.13 11.28
N GLU A 200 7.70 21.64 12.49
CA GLU A 200 6.79 22.77 12.68
C GLU A 200 7.27 24.04 11.93
N LYS A 201 8.58 24.30 11.96
CA LYS A 201 9.16 25.42 11.18
C LYS A 201 9.05 25.18 9.66
N LEU A 202 9.27 23.94 9.20
CA LEU A 202 9.07 23.58 7.78
C LEU A 202 7.62 23.78 7.36
N ALA A 203 6.65 23.38 8.19
CA ALA A 203 5.24 23.56 7.90
C ALA A 203 4.87 25.06 7.79
N GLN A 204 5.41 25.90 8.67
CA GLN A 204 5.25 27.38 8.60
C GLN A 204 5.88 27.94 7.33
N TYR A 205 7.09 27.49 6.98
CA TYR A 205 7.78 27.92 5.78
C TYR A 205 7.04 27.51 4.52
N ALA A 206 6.62 26.24 4.41
CA ALA A 206 5.83 25.75 3.30
C ALA A 206 4.52 26.56 3.12
N LYS A 207 3.82 26.80 4.22
CA LYS A 207 2.63 27.66 4.21
C LYS A 207 2.90 29.08 3.69
N SER A 208 4.04 29.68 4.04
CA SER A 208 4.43 31.01 3.54
C SER A 208 4.68 31.02 2.03
N LYS A 209 5.00 29.87 1.46
CA LYS A 209 5.21 29.64 0.02
C LYS A 209 3.96 29.10 -0.69
N GLN A 210 2.85 28.97 0.01
CA GLN A 210 1.59 28.35 -0.50
C GLN A 210 1.75 26.89 -0.88
N VAL A 211 2.68 26.17 -0.23
CA VAL A 211 2.93 24.75 -0.41
C VAL A 211 2.46 24.00 0.83
N SER A 212 1.80 22.88 0.65
CA SER A 212 1.36 21.99 1.71
C SER A 212 2.47 21.00 2.11
N LEU A 213 2.49 20.59 3.38
CA LEU A 213 3.42 19.60 3.90
C LEU A 213 2.72 18.27 4.12
N MET A 214 3.31 17.19 3.63
CA MET A 214 2.95 15.81 3.94
C MET A 214 4.12 15.13 4.65
N LEU A 215 3.83 14.18 5.54
CA LEU A 215 4.83 13.44 6.31
C LEU A 215 4.65 11.95 6.12
N TRP A 216 5.74 11.24 5.91
CA TRP A 216 5.73 9.78 5.86
C TRP A 216 5.66 9.16 7.25
N TYR A 217 4.93 8.08 7.39
CA TYR A 217 4.85 7.27 8.60
C TYR A 217 4.88 5.78 8.27
N ASN A 218 5.57 5.00 9.08
CA ASN A 218 5.50 3.55 9.01
C ASN A 218 4.17 3.08 9.58
N SER A 219 3.39 2.34 8.77
CA SER A 219 2.12 1.76 9.20
C SER A 219 2.29 0.50 10.07
N ASN A 220 3.47 -0.12 10.07
CA ASN A 220 3.77 -1.33 10.80
C ASN A 220 3.90 -1.09 12.31
N GLY A 221 3.61 -2.15 13.07
CA GLY A 221 3.88 -2.21 14.50
C GLY A 221 5.27 -2.77 14.82
N PHE A 222 5.38 -3.38 15.98
CA PHE A 222 6.61 -4.04 16.43
C PHE A 222 6.83 -5.42 15.78
N GLU A 223 5.78 -5.99 15.22
CA GLU A 223 5.75 -7.31 14.58
C GLU A 223 6.55 -7.37 13.28
N ASN A 224 6.80 -6.23 12.67
CA ASN A 224 7.57 -6.11 11.44
C ASN A 224 8.94 -5.47 11.74
N ASP A 225 9.99 -5.94 11.10
CA ASP A 225 11.36 -5.47 11.32
C ASP A 225 11.80 -4.34 10.37
N ALA A 226 10.87 -3.72 9.63
CA ALA A 226 11.15 -2.50 8.86
C ALA A 226 11.63 -1.37 9.80
N PRO A 227 12.86 -0.86 9.62
CA PRO A 227 13.48 0.03 10.59
C PRO A 227 13.02 1.50 10.49
N GLN A 228 12.40 1.86 9.38
CA GLN A 228 12.03 3.26 9.09
C GLN A 228 11.08 3.83 10.13
N THR A 229 11.38 5.04 10.58
CA THR A 229 10.56 5.78 11.56
C THR A 229 9.92 7.03 10.93
N PRO A 230 8.86 7.60 11.52
CA PRO A 230 8.17 7.19 12.76
C PRO A 230 7.44 5.86 12.63
N ARG A 231 7.57 4.98 13.60
CA ARG A 231 6.88 3.67 13.62
C ARG A 231 6.17 3.43 14.95
N GLN A 232 5.33 2.40 15.01
CA GLN A 232 4.53 2.05 16.20
C GLN A 232 3.54 3.15 16.64
N ILE A 233 3.17 4.03 15.71
CA ILE A 233 2.22 5.11 15.93
C ILE A 233 0.91 4.80 15.20
N MET A 234 0.99 4.47 13.92
CA MET A 234 -0.20 4.32 13.06
C MET A 234 -1.00 3.05 13.36
N ASN A 235 -0.37 2.00 13.86
CA ASN A 235 -1.02 0.76 14.31
C ASN A 235 -1.72 0.91 15.67
N ASN A 236 -1.42 1.94 16.47
CA ASN A 236 -2.02 2.19 17.77
C ASN A 236 -3.03 3.34 17.70
N SER A 237 -4.30 3.07 18.00
CA SER A 237 -5.38 4.05 17.84
C SER A 237 -5.22 5.30 18.71
N ILE A 238 -4.68 5.18 19.92
CA ILE A 238 -4.46 6.31 20.84
C ILE A 238 -3.29 7.16 20.34
N ALA A 239 -2.17 6.51 20.00
CA ALA A 239 -0.99 7.21 19.47
C ALA A 239 -1.34 7.91 18.15
N ARG A 240 -2.01 7.21 17.24
CA ARG A 240 -2.46 7.76 15.95
C ARG A 240 -3.35 9.00 16.12
N LYS A 241 -4.33 8.97 17.02
CA LYS A 241 -5.19 10.14 17.28
C LYS A 241 -4.41 11.34 17.81
N LYS A 242 -3.45 11.13 18.69
CA LYS A 242 -2.58 12.21 19.20
C LYS A 242 -1.72 12.78 18.08
N GLU A 243 -1.18 11.92 17.24
CA GLU A 243 -0.34 12.31 16.12
C GLU A 243 -1.11 13.11 15.08
N MET A 244 -2.29 12.64 14.69
CA MET A 244 -3.19 13.36 13.78
C MET A 244 -3.58 14.74 14.33
N ALA A 245 -3.83 14.85 15.63
CA ALA A 245 -4.14 16.13 16.27
C ALA A 245 -2.95 17.11 16.20
N TRP A 246 -1.72 16.62 16.42
CA TRP A 246 -0.51 17.43 16.28
C TRP A 246 -0.31 17.87 14.82
N MET A 247 -0.38 16.95 13.86
CA MET A 247 -0.25 17.26 12.43
C MET A 247 -1.26 18.32 11.98
N LYS A 248 -2.52 18.15 12.36
CA LYS A 248 -3.57 19.15 12.08
C LYS A 248 -3.24 20.52 12.66
N LYS A 249 -2.72 20.56 13.92
CA LYS A 249 -2.34 21.82 14.59
C LYS A 249 -1.25 22.57 13.84
N ILE A 250 -0.26 21.87 13.30
CA ILE A 250 0.86 22.49 12.57
C ILE A 250 0.60 22.70 11.07
N GLY A 251 -0.53 22.20 10.56
CA GLY A 251 -0.93 22.38 9.16
C GLY A 251 -0.41 21.35 8.18
N VAL A 252 -0.01 20.17 8.65
CA VAL A 252 0.26 19.01 7.79
C VAL A 252 -1.05 18.51 7.20
N VAL A 253 -1.08 18.23 5.90
CA VAL A 253 -2.31 17.92 5.15
C VAL A 253 -2.48 16.45 4.78
N GLY A 254 -1.41 15.66 4.90
CA GLY A 254 -1.44 14.25 4.52
C GLY A 254 -0.30 13.43 5.14
N ILE A 255 -0.48 12.12 5.08
CA ILE A 255 0.51 11.10 5.44
C ILE A 255 0.55 10.03 4.36
#